data_4f729ecd28cff14ab39bc7a5b7146b74
#
_entry.id   4f729ecd28cff14ab39bc7a5b7146b74
#
_cell.length_a   1.000
_cell.length_b   1.000
_cell.length_c   1.000
_cell.angle_alpha   90.00
_cell.angle_beta   90.00
_cell.angle_gamma   90.00
#
_symmetry.space_group_name_H-M   'P 1'
#
loop_
_entity.id
_entity.type
_entity.pdbx_description
1 polymer ?
#
loop_
_entity_poly.entity_id
_entity_poly.type
_entity_poly.pdbx_seq_one_letter_code
_entity_poly.pdbx_strand_id
1 'polypeptide(L)'
;MEFAKAVNMRHLFTDLKNFKQRNTLGVNTFLRLENGNVESSLVLIPLLILFLMCMELIIATNLRNGDFAIAQGDASRRAISGEIYSTDEVIELNSPDPFARIRVLISQRRTGLPQLVPGLIALMGGAPTTDVKGAAIMEPSN
;
A
#
# COMPACT_ATOMS: atom_id res chain seq x y z
N MET A 1 53.35 -54.33 32.24
CA MET A 1 52.63 -53.99 30.96
C MET A 1 51.21 -53.39 31.16
N GLU A 2 50.63 -53.35 32.36
CA GLU A 2 49.32 -52.82 32.68
C GLU A 2 49.28 -51.29 32.94
N PHE A 3 50.36 -50.71 33.43
CA PHE A 3 50.45 -49.31 33.79
C PHE A 3 50.33 -48.35 32.59
N ALA A 4 50.82 -48.75 31.42
CA ALA A 4 50.68 -47.93 30.16
C ALA A 4 49.28 -47.88 29.58
N LYS A 5 48.47 -48.91 29.86
CA LYS A 5 47.05 -48.95 29.38
C LYS A 5 46.12 -48.04 30.20
N ALA A 6 46.43 -47.91 31.53
CA ALA A 6 45.65 -47.06 32.45
C ALA A 6 45.85 -45.54 32.19
N VAL A 7 47.08 -45.16 31.82
CA VAL A 7 47.43 -43.77 31.51
C VAL A 7 46.73 -43.31 30.18
N ASN A 8 46.65 -44.18 29.20
CA ASN A 8 46.03 -43.86 27.90
C ASN A 8 44.53 -43.69 28.01
N MET A 9 43.85 -44.42 28.88
CA MET A 9 42.42 -44.30 29.09
C MET A 9 42.01 -42.98 29.76
N ARG A 10 42.82 -42.44 30.67
CA ARG A 10 42.57 -41.14 31.31
C ARG A 10 42.70 -39.97 30.34
N HIS A 11 43.62 -40.00 29.40
CA HIS A 11 43.74 -39.00 28.34
C HIS A 11 42.54 -39.00 27.39
N LEU A 12 42.09 -40.19 27.00
CA LEU A 12 40.88 -40.33 26.18
C LEU A 12 39.60 -39.77 26.83
N PHE A 13 39.46 -39.97 28.14
CA PHE A 13 38.32 -39.43 28.88
C PHE A 13 38.35 -37.89 29.03
N THR A 14 39.54 -37.31 29.17
CA THR A 14 39.72 -35.86 29.23
C THR A 14 39.45 -35.21 27.87
N ASP A 15 39.88 -35.82 26.79
CA ASP A 15 39.64 -35.33 25.43
C ASP A 15 38.18 -35.44 25.05
N LEU A 16 37.48 -36.50 25.44
CA LEU A 16 36.02 -36.63 25.23
C LEU A 16 35.22 -35.59 26.02
N LYS A 17 35.60 -35.27 27.24
CA LYS A 17 34.94 -34.21 28.03
C LYS A 17 35.16 -32.83 27.40
N ASN A 18 36.35 -32.53 26.94
CA ASN A 18 36.69 -31.27 26.29
C ASN A 18 36.00 -31.13 24.94
N PHE A 19 35.86 -32.22 24.18
CA PHE A 19 35.08 -32.22 22.91
C PHE A 19 33.61 -31.98 23.15
N LYS A 20 33.01 -32.61 24.16
CA LYS A 20 31.62 -32.42 24.52
C LYS A 20 31.34 -30.98 24.99
N GLN A 21 32.26 -30.38 25.76
CA GLN A 21 32.12 -29.02 26.27
C GLN A 21 32.29 -27.96 25.17
N ARG A 22 33.13 -28.19 24.17
CA ARG A 22 33.30 -27.30 23.01
C ARG A 22 32.05 -27.27 22.12
N ASN A 23 31.42 -28.41 21.91
CA ASN A 23 30.21 -28.49 21.06
C ASN A 23 28.99 -27.87 21.73
N THR A 24 28.87 -27.95 23.06
CA THR A 24 27.71 -27.31 23.77
C THR A 24 27.85 -25.79 23.81
N LEU A 25 29.04 -25.22 23.86
CA LEU A 25 29.25 -23.77 23.81
C LEU A 25 28.93 -23.22 22.42
N GLY A 26 29.26 -23.90 21.33
CA GLY A 26 28.98 -23.50 19.98
C GLY A 26 27.47 -23.49 19.67
N VAL A 27 26.76 -24.54 20.10
CA VAL A 27 25.30 -24.66 19.88
C VAL A 27 24.54 -23.59 20.66
N ASN A 28 24.88 -23.32 21.89
CA ASN A 28 24.19 -22.30 22.71
C ASN A 28 24.44 -20.87 22.19
N THR A 29 25.61 -20.61 21.60
CA THR A 29 25.89 -19.30 20.98
C THR A 29 25.13 -19.13 19.69
N PHE A 30 24.96 -20.20 18.91
CA PHE A 30 24.17 -20.17 17.66
C PHE A 30 22.68 -19.94 17.93
N LEU A 31 22.09 -20.64 18.89
CA LEU A 31 20.69 -20.48 19.31
C LEU A 31 20.41 -19.08 19.90
N ARG A 32 21.40 -18.45 20.53
CA ARG A 32 21.27 -17.10 21.09
C ARG A 32 21.31 -16.02 20.00
N LEU A 33 22.02 -16.27 18.90
CA LEU A 33 22.04 -15.39 17.72
C LEU A 33 20.74 -15.50 16.90
N GLU A 34 20.13 -16.67 16.83
CA GLU A 34 18.85 -16.88 16.14
C GLU A 34 17.68 -16.20 16.86
N ASN A 35 17.65 -16.19 18.19
CA ASN A 35 16.58 -15.54 18.95
C ASN A 35 16.52 -14.02 18.69
N GLY A 36 17.66 -13.34 18.55
CA GLY A 36 17.70 -11.92 18.21
C GLY A 36 17.17 -11.62 16.80
N ASN A 37 17.36 -12.55 15.87
CA ASN A 37 16.93 -12.39 14.49
C ASN A 37 15.41 -12.59 14.34
N VAL A 38 14.83 -13.50 15.12
CA VAL A 38 13.38 -13.75 15.16
C VAL A 38 12.62 -12.57 15.79
N GLU A 39 13.13 -12.01 16.88
CA GLU A 39 12.53 -10.83 17.52
C GLU A 39 12.55 -9.61 16.57
N SER A 40 13.67 -9.38 15.88
CA SER A 40 13.79 -8.29 14.91
C SER A 40 12.81 -8.47 13.73
N SER A 41 12.64 -9.70 13.24
CA SER A 41 11.70 -10.00 12.15
C SER A 41 10.26 -9.81 12.56
N LEU A 42 9.90 -10.12 13.80
CA LEU A 42 8.55 -9.94 14.36
C LEU A 42 8.14 -8.46 14.41
N VAL A 43 9.09 -7.55 14.59
CA VAL A 43 8.85 -6.10 14.57
C VAL A 43 8.92 -5.53 13.14
N LEU A 44 9.86 -6.02 12.33
CA LEU A 44 10.09 -5.53 10.97
C LEU A 44 8.93 -5.82 10.02
N ILE A 45 8.31 -7.00 10.12
CA ILE A 45 7.19 -7.39 9.27
C ILE A 45 5.98 -6.44 9.43
N PRO A 46 5.43 -6.22 10.63
CA PRO A 46 4.32 -5.29 10.80
C PRO A 46 4.68 -3.84 10.43
N LEU A 47 5.93 -3.43 10.70
CA LEU A 47 6.41 -2.10 10.29
C LEU A 47 6.43 -1.94 8.77
N LEU A 48 6.89 -2.96 8.04
CA LEU A 48 6.90 -2.97 6.59
C LEU A 48 5.47 -2.91 6.02
N ILE A 49 4.55 -3.69 6.58
CA ILE A 49 3.14 -3.67 6.20
C ILE A 49 2.55 -2.27 6.42
N LEU A 50 2.80 -1.66 7.58
CA LEU A 50 2.35 -0.30 7.88
C LEU A 50 2.91 0.72 6.88
N PHE A 51 4.20 0.61 6.54
CA PHE A 51 4.84 1.45 5.53
C PHE A 51 4.17 1.32 4.16
N LEU A 52 3.92 0.08 3.71
CA LEU A 52 3.23 -0.17 2.44
C LEU A 52 1.80 0.40 2.44
N MET A 53 1.07 0.29 3.55
CA MET A 53 -0.25 0.92 3.71
C MET A 53 -0.18 2.44 3.58
N CYS A 54 0.79 3.09 4.22
CA CYS A 54 0.98 4.54 4.09
C CYS A 54 1.30 4.94 2.65
N MET A 55 2.17 4.20 1.97
CA MET A 55 2.50 4.45 0.57
C MET A 55 1.30 4.29 -0.34
N GLU A 56 0.47 3.27 -0.13
CA GLU A 56 -0.75 3.04 -0.89
C GLU A 56 -1.75 4.20 -0.73
N LEU A 57 -1.93 4.71 0.49
CA LEU A 57 -2.78 5.88 0.75
C LEU A 57 -2.27 7.14 0.06
N ILE A 58 -0.96 7.38 0.07
CA ILE A 58 -0.35 8.53 -0.61
C ILE A 58 -0.59 8.44 -2.12
N ILE A 59 -0.37 7.28 -2.72
CA ILE A 59 -0.59 7.04 -4.15
C ILE A 59 -2.07 7.23 -4.50
N ALA A 60 -2.98 6.64 -3.73
CA ALA A 60 -4.42 6.77 -3.94
C ALA A 60 -4.88 8.23 -3.88
N THR A 61 -4.39 8.99 -2.90
CA THR A 61 -4.73 10.42 -2.75
C THR A 61 -4.20 11.25 -3.92
N ASN A 62 -2.96 11.01 -4.35
CA ASN A 62 -2.36 11.73 -5.47
C ASN A 62 -3.09 11.45 -6.79
N LEU A 63 -3.43 10.17 -7.05
CA LEU A 63 -4.21 9.79 -8.24
C LEU A 63 -5.59 10.44 -8.23
N ARG A 64 -6.29 10.40 -7.10
CA ARG A 64 -7.60 11.04 -6.97
C ARG A 64 -7.54 12.55 -7.23
N ASN A 65 -6.54 13.24 -6.68
CA ASN A 65 -6.36 14.67 -6.90
C ASN A 65 -6.03 14.99 -8.36
N GLY A 66 -5.19 14.17 -9.00
CA GLY A 66 -4.88 14.28 -10.43
C GLY A 66 -6.11 14.05 -11.30
N ASP A 67 -6.87 13.00 -11.05
CA ASP A 67 -8.12 12.71 -11.78
C ASP A 67 -9.17 13.81 -11.59
N PHE A 68 -9.28 14.36 -10.38
CA PHE A 68 -10.17 15.50 -10.11
C PHE A 68 -9.77 16.73 -10.92
N ALA A 69 -8.48 17.07 -10.98
CA ALA A 69 -8.00 18.20 -11.76
C ALA A 69 -8.27 18.02 -13.27
N ILE A 70 -8.11 16.78 -13.79
CA ILE A 70 -8.40 16.47 -15.18
C ILE A 70 -9.91 16.54 -15.42
N ALA A 71 -10.75 15.93 -14.57
CA ALA A 71 -12.21 15.98 -14.72
C ALA A 71 -12.74 17.42 -14.69
N GLN A 72 -12.17 18.26 -13.82
CA GLN A 72 -12.52 19.68 -13.75
C GLN A 72 -12.09 20.44 -15.01
N GLY A 73 -10.89 20.17 -15.51
CA GLY A 73 -10.40 20.75 -16.77
C GLY A 73 -11.23 20.34 -17.98
N ASP A 74 -11.62 19.05 -18.05
CA ASP A 74 -12.49 18.54 -19.11
C ASP A 74 -13.88 19.15 -19.03
N ALA A 75 -14.48 19.22 -17.84
CA ALA A 75 -15.78 19.86 -17.65
C ALA A 75 -15.75 21.33 -18.10
N SER A 76 -14.71 22.08 -17.70
CA SER A 76 -14.57 23.49 -18.09
C SER A 76 -14.40 23.66 -19.60
N ARG A 77 -13.56 22.85 -20.24
CA ARG A 77 -13.34 22.91 -21.68
C ARG A 77 -14.60 22.60 -22.45
N ARG A 78 -15.34 21.54 -22.07
CA ARG A 78 -16.59 21.13 -22.72
C ARG A 78 -17.71 22.12 -22.49
N ALA A 79 -17.80 22.70 -21.31
CA ALA A 79 -18.75 23.73 -20.99
C ALA A 79 -18.62 24.96 -21.93
N ILE A 80 -17.37 25.32 -22.29
CA ILE A 80 -17.07 26.42 -23.21
C ILE A 80 -17.33 26.01 -24.68
N SER A 81 -16.93 24.79 -25.08
CA SER A 81 -17.08 24.31 -26.45
C SER A 81 -18.53 23.90 -26.78
N GLY A 82 -19.37 23.66 -25.78
CA GLY A 82 -20.71 23.13 -25.95
C GLY A 82 -20.76 21.63 -26.31
N GLU A 83 -19.63 20.94 -26.30
CA GLU A 83 -19.56 19.50 -26.58
C GLU A 83 -20.01 18.68 -25.37
N ILE A 84 -21.00 17.81 -25.55
CA ILE A 84 -21.50 16.92 -24.50
C ILE A 84 -21.24 15.49 -24.93
N TYR A 85 -20.51 14.74 -24.09
CA TYR A 85 -20.27 13.31 -24.31
C TYR A 85 -21.34 12.47 -23.61
N SER A 86 -21.45 11.21 -24.01
CA SER A 86 -22.44 10.28 -23.43
C SER A 86 -22.18 9.94 -21.95
N THR A 87 -20.98 10.23 -21.46
CA THR A 87 -20.60 10.06 -20.06
C THR A 87 -20.82 11.28 -19.19
N ASP A 88 -21.20 12.40 -19.83
CA ASP A 88 -21.41 13.67 -19.13
C ASP A 88 -22.88 13.78 -18.69
N GLU A 89 -23.09 14.37 -17.54
CA GLU A 89 -24.40 14.65 -17.00
C GLU A 89 -24.62 16.16 -17.07
N VAL A 90 -25.75 16.58 -17.67
CA VAL A 90 -26.13 17.99 -17.73
C VAL A 90 -27.32 18.23 -16.81
N ILE A 91 -27.13 19.08 -15.82
CA ILE A 91 -28.17 19.48 -14.88
C ILE A 91 -28.64 20.89 -15.24
N GLU A 92 -29.93 21.05 -15.50
CA GLU A 92 -30.55 22.36 -15.69
C GLU A 92 -31.13 22.88 -14.37
N LEU A 93 -30.59 24.00 -13.93
CA LEU A 93 -31.08 24.70 -12.75
C LEU A 93 -32.09 25.73 -13.21
N ASN A 94 -33.40 25.46 -12.97
CA ASN A 94 -34.47 26.40 -13.28
C ASN A 94 -34.46 27.51 -12.23
N SER A 95 -34.20 28.74 -12.70
CA SER A 95 -34.40 29.95 -11.92
C SER A 95 -35.86 30.41 -12.04
N PRO A 96 -36.43 31.08 -11.02
CA PRO A 96 -37.71 31.76 -11.14
C PRO A 96 -37.73 32.81 -12.25
N ASP A 97 -36.57 33.31 -12.64
CA ASP A 97 -36.38 34.22 -13.75
C ASP A 97 -36.33 33.42 -15.08
N PRO A 98 -37.25 33.61 -16.01
CA PRO A 98 -37.29 32.89 -17.29
C PRO A 98 -36.08 33.15 -18.19
N PHE A 99 -35.28 34.20 -17.90
CA PHE A 99 -34.07 34.53 -18.65
C PHE A 99 -32.78 33.93 -18.03
N ALA A 100 -32.84 33.41 -16.81
CA ALA A 100 -31.68 32.86 -16.12
C ALA A 100 -31.75 31.33 -16.09
N ARG A 101 -31.50 30.68 -17.22
CA ARG A 101 -31.29 29.21 -17.26
C ARG A 101 -29.82 28.90 -17.09
N ILE A 102 -29.48 28.30 -15.96
CA ILE A 102 -28.11 27.84 -15.69
C ILE A 102 -28.03 26.35 -16.00
N ARG A 103 -27.12 25.98 -16.90
CA ARG A 103 -26.83 24.61 -17.23
C ARG A 103 -25.47 24.26 -16.64
N VAL A 104 -25.40 23.17 -15.88
CA VAL A 104 -24.14 22.68 -15.28
C VAL A 104 -23.81 21.36 -15.94
N LEU A 105 -22.64 21.31 -16.55
CA LEU A 105 -22.07 20.09 -17.11
C LEU A 105 -21.22 19.41 -16.04
N ILE A 106 -21.51 18.13 -15.80
CA ILE A 106 -20.74 17.28 -14.88
C ILE A 106 -20.01 16.23 -15.69
N SER A 107 -18.68 16.27 -15.65
CA SER A 107 -17.82 15.25 -16.24
C SER A 107 -17.38 14.26 -15.18
N GLN A 108 -17.53 12.97 -15.46
CA GLN A 108 -17.15 11.89 -14.54
C GLN A 108 -15.94 11.16 -15.06
N ARG A 109 -14.98 10.91 -14.15
CA ARG A 109 -13.79 10.13 -14.43
C ARG A 109 -13.65 9.00 -13.42
N ARG A 110 -13.41 7.79 -13.93
CA ARG A 110 -13.18 6.61 -13.11
C ARG A 110 -11.84 5.99 -13.45
N THR A 111 -10.99 5.81 -12.43
CA THR A 111 -9.64 5.25 -12.60
C THR A 111 -9.39 4.13 -11.59
N GLY A 112 -8.73 3.06 -12.04
CA GLY A 112 -8.31 1.97 -11.17
C GLY A 112 -7.15 2.40 -10.26
N LEU A 113 -7.21 2.03 -8.99
CA LEU A 113 -6.13 2.24 -8.03
C LEU A 113 -5.11 1.11 -8.13
N PRO A 114 -3.80 1.40 -8.24
CA PRO A 114 -2.78 0.37 -8.12
C PRO A 114 -2.77 -0.16 -6.68
N GLN A 115 -2.75 -1.47 -6.53
CA GLN A 115 -2.72 -2.14 -5.23
C GLN A 115 -1.28 -2.59 -4.95
N LEU A 116 -0.60 -1.97 -3.98
CA LEU A 116 0.70 -2.41 -3.48
C LEU A 116 0.55 -3.64 -2.59
N VAL A 117 -0.53 -3.68 -1.81
CA VAL A 117 -0.91 -4.82 -1.00
C VAL A 117 -2.22 -5.38 -1.54
N PRO A 118 -2.20 -6.53 -2.25
CA PRO A 118 -3.40 -7.12 -2.83
C PRO A 118 -4.48 -7.37 -1.77
N GLY A 119 -5.70 -6.90 -2.04
CA GLY A 119 -6.83 -7.10 -1.16
C GLY A 119 -6.94 -6.16 0.05
N LEU A 120 -5.96 -5.28 0.31
CA LEU A 120 -6.00 -4.34 1.42
C LEU A 120 -7.21 -3.40 1.34
N ILE A 121 -7.44 -2.82 0.16
CA ILE A 121 -8.58 -1.91 -0.08
C ILE A 121 -9.91 -2.62 0.16
N ALA A 122 -10.04 -3.87 -0.29
CA ALA A 122 -11.23 -4.69 -0.07
C ALA A 122 -11.44 -5.01 1.43
N LEU A 123 -10.36 -5.29 2.16
CA LEU A 123 -10.40 -5.53 3.61
C LEU A 123 -10.87 -4.30 4.38
N MET A 124 -10.53 -3.10 3.91
CA MET A 124 -10.99 -1.82 4.48
C MET A 124 -12.40 -1.41 4.02
N GLY A 125 -13.07 -2.24 3.22
CA GLY A 125 -14.41 -1.94 2.69
C GLY A 125 -14.44 -0.95 1.54
N GLY A 126 -13.29 -0.66 0.92
CA GLY A 126 -13.15 0.24 -0.21
C GLY A 126 -13.28 -0.48 -1.56
N ALA A 127 -13.54 0.30 -2.62
CA ALA A 127 -13.46 -0.16 -4.00
C ALA A 127 -12.06 0.13 -4.56
N PRO A 128 -11.51 -0.74 -5.43
CA PRO A 128 -10.20 -0.52 -6.04
C PRO A 128 -10.23 0.52 -7.18
N THR A 129 -11.16 1.45 -7.11
CA THR A 129 -11.34 2.52 -8.12
C THR A 129 -11.63 3.85 -7.44
N THR A 130 -11.11 4.93 -8.01
CA THR A 130 -11.56 6.28 -7.70
C THR A 130 -12.64 6.70 -8.67
N ASP A 131 -13.64 7.40 -8.18
CA ASP A 131 -14.67 8.04 -8.96
C ASP A 131 -14.70 9.53 -8.59
N VAL A 132 -14.41 10.38 -9.57
CA VAL A 132 -14.32 11.83 -9.37
C VAL A 132 -15.19 12.53 -10.38
N LYS A 133 -15.81 13.65 -9.98
CA LYS A 133 -16.66 14.47 -10.84
C LYS A 133 -16.10 15.89 -10.89
N GLY A 134 -15.96 16.43 -12.11
CA GLY A 134 -15.71 17.83 -12.37
C GLY A 134 -17.01 18.49 -12.81
N ALA A 135 -17.24 19.74 -12.44
CA ALA A 135 -18.44 20.47 -12.80
C ALA A 135 -18.10 21.86 -13.36
N ALA A 136 -18.79 22.28 -14.41
CA ALA A 136 -18.66 23.61 -14.98
C ALA A 136 -20.00 24.15 -15.47
N ILE A 137 -20.17 25.46 -15.39
CA ILE A 137 -21.36 26.16 -15.89
C ILE A 137 -21.19 26.30 -17.40
N MET A 138 -22.20 25.88 -18.15
CA MET A 138 -22.26 26.08 -19.61
C MET A 138 -22.80 27.48 -19.93
N GLU A 139 -22.12 28.15 -20.85
CA GLU A 139 -22.65 29.40 -21.41
C GLU A 139 -23.84 29.08 -22.30
N PRO A 140 -24.92 29.93 -22.29
CA PRO A 140 -26.03 29.79 -23.21
C PRO A 140 -25.49 29.98 -24.63
N SER A 141 -25.60 28.96 -25.47
CA SER A 141 -25.30 29.09 -26.88
C SER A 141 -26.36 30.03 -27.51
N ASN A 142 -25.90 31.17 -27.99
CA ASN A 142 -26.72 32.06 -28.85
C ASN A 142 -27.09 31.40 -30.15
#